data_9af4c79c71e2fbec028f40b1248ff265
#
_entry.id   9af4c79c71e2fbec028f40b1248ff265
#
_cell.length_a   1.000
_cell.length_b   1.000
_cell.length_c   1.000
_cell.angle_alpha   90.00
_cell.angle_beta   90.00
_cell.angle_gamma   90.00
#
_symmetry.space_group_name_H-M   'P 1'
#
loop_
_entity.id
_entity.type
_entity.pdbx_description
1 polymer ?
#
loop_
_entity_poly.entity_id
_entity_poly.type
_entity_poly.pdbx_seq_one_letter_code
_entity_poly.pdbx_strand_id
1 'polypeptide(L)'
;FLCMPGHKGLYGPMGTGLLLCSGRYPLPSFIEGGTGSQSIQLMQPEELPEHLESGTLNLPGICGLRAGMETVEKKGTDTIRRHETQLVSRIYTQLKSCPGIRLYTTPQLLQTASPVLSFNVSGYTSEEAAARLDRFGIAVRARLHCAPCAHQQFGTLPDGTVRVSPSMFTTPQAVDQFCSVVKRLAQEHRRP
;
A
#
# COMPACT_ATOMS: atom_id res chain seq x y z
N PHE A 1 5.39 19.31 6.41
CA PHE A 1 4.64 18.23 7.07
C PHE A 1 4.74 16.95 6.26
N LEU A 2 4.90 15.80 6.93
CA LEU A 2 4.87 14.49 6.32
C LEU A 2 3.94 13.57 7.11
N CYS A 3 2.88 13.08 6.44
CA CYS A 3 1.91 12.16 7.04
C CYS A 3 2.12 10.75 6.49
N MET A 4 2.21 9.77 7.37
CA MET A 4 2.41 8.37 7.00
C MET A 4 1.44 7.46 7.76
N PRO A 5 0.66 6.61 7.06
CA PRO A 5 -0.15 5.59 7.72
C PRO A 5 0.74 4.44 8.21
N GLY A 6 0.57 4.07 9.47
CA GLY A 6 1.40 3.05 10.12
C GLY A 6 1.27 1.65 9.51
N HIS A 7 0.05 1.30 9.06
CA HIS A 7 -0.30 -0.03 8.54
C HIS A 7 0.12 -0.29 7.07
N LYS A 8 0.92 0.59 6.46
CA LYS A 8 1.46 0.39 5.10
C LYS A 8 2.95 0.08 5.15
N GLY A 9 3.79 0.87 4.49
CA GLY A 9 5.24 0.65 4.41
C GLY A 9 6.00 0.65 5.74
N LEU A 10 5.36 1.08 6.83
CA LEU A 10 5.94 1.01 8.17
C LEU A 10 5.61 -0.29 8.92
N TYR A 11 4.81 -1.18 8.36
CA TYR A 11 4.43 -2.48 8.92
C TYR A 11 3.84 -2.45 10.34
N GLY A 12 3.30 -1.29 10.74
CA GLY A 12 2.58 -1.12 12.00
C GLY A 12 1.13 -1.59 11.94
N PRO A 13 0.42 -1.64 13.07
CA PRO A 13 -0.99 -2.02 13.12
C PRO A 13 -1.90 -0.94 12.51
N MET A 14 -3.11 -1.36 12.13
CA MET A 14 -4.17 -0.44 11.72
C MET A 14 -4.52 0.56 12.84
N GLY A 15 -5.00 1.74 12.46
CA GLY A 15 -5.35 2.80 13.42
C GLY A 15 -4.15 3.57 13.97
N THR A 16 -2.96 3.40 13.38
CA THR A 16 -1.75 4.15 13.72
C THR A 16 -1.20 4.91 12.53
N GLY A 17 -0.46 5.96 12.80
CA GLY A 17 0.21 6.77 11.79
C GLY A 17 1.20 7.73 12.42
N LEU A 18 1.88 8.48 11.58
CA LEU A 18 2.84 9.51 11.99
C LEU A 18 2.54 10.82 11.28
N LEU A 19 2.61 11.91 12.05
CA LEU A 19 2.71 13.27 11.53
C LEU A 19 4.09 13.82 11.93
N LEU A 20 4.94 14.05 10.95
CA LEU A 20 6.22 14.72 11.14
C LEU A 20 6.09 16.17 10.73
N CYS A 21 6.50 17.06 11.61
CA CYS A 21 6.54 18.50 11.36
C CYS A 21 7.94 19.06 11.64
N SER A 22 8.34 20.06 10.83
CA SER A 22 9.64 20.71 10.97
C SER A 22 9.69 21.74 12.11
N GLY A 23 8.56 22.02 12.75
CA GLY A 23 8.43 23.09 13.74
C GLY A 23 8.41 24.52 13.16
N ARG A 24 8.56 24.68 11.84
CA ARG A 24 8.59 26.04 11.20
C ARG A 24 7.21 26.72 11.17
N TYR A 25 6.15 25.94 11.19
CA TYR A 25 4.78 26.45 11.10
C TYR A 25 3.99 25.91 12.29
N PRO A 26 3.33 26.81 13.06
CA PRO A 26 2.45 26.39 14.13
C PRO A 26 1.25 25.63 13.53
N LEU A 27 0.83 24.58 14.22
CA LEU A 27 -0.42 23.87 13.94
C LEU A 27 -1.40 24.21 15.07
N PRO A 28 -2.65 24.54 14.77
CA PRO A 28 -3.67 24.57 15.79
C PRO A 28 -3.95 23.14 16.29
N SER A 29 -4.42 23.00 17.50
CA SER A 29 -4.94 21.73 17.99
C SER A 29 -6.12 21.29 17.11
N PHE A 30 -6.14 20.02 16.71
CA PHE A 30 -7.25 19.44 15.94
C PHE A 30 -8.26 18.76 16.83
N ILE A 31 -7.79 18.23 17.96
CA ILE A 31 -8.57 17.48 18.93
C ILE A 31 -8.17 18.02 20.29
N GLU A 32 -9.15 18.40 21.10
CA GLU A 32 -8.94 18.90 22.44
C GLU A 32 -9.57 17.96 23.46
N GLY A 33 -8.92 17.80 24.62
CA GLY A 33 -9.38 16.89 25.66
C GLY A 33 -8.36 16.70 26.76
N GLY A 34 -8.60 15.72 27.62
CA GLY A 34 -7.70 15.43 28.73
C GLY A 34 -6.31 15.04 28.26
N THR A 35 -5.28 15.70 28.77
CA THR A 35 -3.87 15.47 28.42
C THR A 35 -3.20 14.45 29.33
N GLY A 36 -3.76 14.17 30.50
CA GLY A 36 -3.18 13.29 31.52
C GLY A 36 -2.01 13.90 32.29
N SER A 37 -1.22 14.77 31.66
CA SER A 37 -0.01 15.38 32.23
C SER A 37 -0.24 16.82 32.74
N GLN A 38 -1.16 17.56 32.13
CA GLN A 38 -1.41 18.99 32.44
C GLN A 38 -2.88 19.28 32.73
N SER A 39 -3.50 18.49 33.57
CA SER A 39 -4.94 18.51 33.86
C SER A 39 -5.45 19.82 34.54
N ILE A 40 -4.57 20.68 35.02
CA ILE A 40 -4.90 21.99 35.57
C ILE A 40 -5.18 23.01 34.47
N GLN A 41 -4.62 22.85 33.30
CA GLN A 41 -4.79 23.76 32.17
C GLN A 41 -6.13 23.46 31.46
N LEU A 42 -6.92 24.53 31.23
CA LEU A 42 -8.18 24.42 30.48
C LEU A 42 -7.99 24.42 28.99
N MET A 43 -6.84 24.89 28.50
CA MET A 43 -6.48 24.88 27.08
C MET A 43 -5.52 23.75 26.78
N GLN A 44 -5.53 23.27 25.54
CA GLN A 44 -4.59 22.27 25.06
C GLN A 44 -3.15 22.79 25.19
N PRO A 45 -2.17 21.99 25.66
CA PRO A 45 -0.78 22.40 25.79
C PRO A 45 -0.21 22.90 24.44
N GLU A 46 0.80 23.75 24.49
CA GLU A 46 1.50 24.22 23.28
C GLU A 46 2.62 23.26 22.84
N GLU A 47 3.09 22.42 23.74
CA GLU A 47 4.22 21.52 23.49
C GLU A 47 3.78 20.26 22.73
N LEU A 48 4.61 19.85 21.76
CA LEU A 48 4.45 18.57 21.07
C LEU A 48 5.04 17.43 21.91
N PRO A 49 4.45 16.23 21.88
CA PRO A 49 3.30 15.83 21.05
C PRO A 49 1.93 16.18 21.63
N GLU A 50 1.83 16.57 22.90
CA GLU A 50 0.59 16.77 23.68
C GLU A 50 -0.36 17.78 23.02
N HIS A 51 0.17 18.78 22.32
CA HIS A 51 -0.63 19.76 21.57
C HIS A 51 -1.57 19.14 20.54
N LEU A 52 -1.18 18.03 19.95
CA LEU A 52 -1.93 17.34 18.89
C LEU A 52 -2.52 16.00 19.32
N GLU A 53 -2.33 15.63 20.58
CA GLU A 53 -2.81 14.38 21.14
C GLU A 53 -3.77 14.66 22.32
N SER A 54 -4.90 13.96 22.37
CA SER A 54 -5.83 14.07 23.47
C SER A 54 -6.39 12.72 23.89
N GLY A 55 -6.73 12.61 25.16
CA GLY A 55 -7.24 11.37 25.75
C GLY A 55 -6.16 10.31 25.95
N THR A 56 -6.59 9.09 26.27
CA THR A 56 -5.69 7.95 26.46
C THR A 56 -5.17 7.46 25.10
N LEU A 57 -3.86 7.53 24.89
CA LEU A 57 -3.24 7.12 23.65
C LEU A 57 -3.33 5.61 23.42
N ASN A 58 -3.36 5.21 22.16
CA ASN A 58 -3.30 3.80 21.74
C ASN A 58 -1.89 3.23 21.93
N LEU A 59 -1.45 3.07 23.17
CA LEU A 59 -0.11 2.60 23.50
C LEU A 59 0.26 1.25 22.83
N PRO A 60 -0.62 0.22 22.82
CA PRO A 60 -0.33 -1.02 22.11
C PRO A 60 -0.08 -0.82 20.60
N GLY A 61 -0.88 0.05 19.97
CA GLY A 61 -0.69 0.40 18.57
C GLY A 61 0.60 1.14 18.30
N ILE A 62 0.96 2.09 19.17
CA ILE A 62 2.22 2.86 19.08
C ILE A 62 3.44 1.93 19.23
N CYS A 63 3.40 1.01 20.21
CA CYS A 63 4.46 0.00 20.37
C CYS A 63 4.58 -0.90 19.14
N GLY A 64 3.47 -1.34 18.57
CA GLY A 64 3.46 -2.12 17.33
C GLY A 64 4.02 -1.36 16.14
N LEU A 65 3.67 -0.06 16.00
CA LEU A 65 4.21 0.80 14.95
C LEU A 65 5.74 0.97 15.11
N ARG A 66 6.21 1.19 16.33
CA ARG A 66 7.64 1.26 16.64
C ARG A 66 8.37 -0.01 16.20
N ALA A 67 7.86 -1.19 16.55
CA ALA A 67 8.44 -2.47 16.14
C ALA A 67 8.49 -2.64 14.61
N GLY A 68 7.46 -2.19 13.90
CA GLY A 68 7.44 -2.15 12.44
C GLY A 68 8.54 -1.24 11.88
N MET A 69 8.68 -0.03 12.42
CA MET A 69 9.70 0.94 12.01
C MET A 69 11.13 0.41 12.27
N GLU A 70 11.38 -0.17 13.44
CA GLU A 70 12.67 -0.80 13.78
C GLU A 70 13.01 -1.95 12.80
N THR A 71 12.00 -2.70 12.36
CA THR A 71 12.15 -3.75 11.35
C THR A 71 12.56 -3.19 9.99
N VAL A 72 11.90 -2.10 9.56
CA VAL A 72 12.22 -1.40 8.31
C VAL A 72 13.64 -0.81 8.36
N GLU A 73 13.99 -0.16 9.46
CA GLU A 73 15.32 0.42 9.67
C GLU A 73 16.41 -0.66 9.62
N LYS A 74 16.24 -1.76 10.35
CA LYS A 74 17.18 -2.90 10.35
C LYS A 74 17.35 -3.51 8.97
N LYS A 75 16.28 -3.61 8.18
CA LYS A 75 16.34 -4.15 6.81
C LYS A 75 16.96 -3.16 5.82
N GLY A 76 16.73 -1.88 6.03
CA GLY A 76 17.14 -0.78 5.17
C GLY A 76 16.15 -0.53 4.03
N THR A 77 15.69 0.72 3.91
CA THR A 77 14.69 1.13 2.90
C THR A 77 15.14 0.85 1.47
N ASP A 78 16.42 1.08 1.15
CA ASP A 78 16.98 0.81 -0.18
C ASP A 78 16.99 -0.69 -0.50
N THR A 79 17.24 -1.52 0.50
CA THR A 79 17.21 -2.99 0.32
C THR A 79 15.80 -3.46 0.07
N ILE A 80 14.81 -2.96 0.83
CA ILE A 80 13.40 -3.25 0.64
C ILE A 80 12.96 -2.81 -0.76
N ARG A 81 13.21 -1.56 -1.13
CA ARG A 81 12.86 -1.00 -2.43
C ARG A 81 13.45 -1.83 -3.58
N ARG A 82 14.71 -2.19 -3.50
CA ARG A 82 15.40 -2.98 -4.52
C ARG A 82 14.75 -4.35 -4.69
N HIS A 83 14.49 -5.04 -3.59
CA HIS A 83 13.82 -6.34 -3.57
C HIS A 83 12.42 -6.25 -4.22
N GLU A 84 11.59 -5.34 -3.76
CA GLU A 84 10.23 -5.17 -4.26
C GLU A 84 10.20 -4.76 -5.74
N THR A 85 11.12 -3.87 -6.17
CA THR A 85 11.27 -3.47 -7.58
C THR A 85 11.68 -4.66 -8.46
N GLN A 86 12.57 -5.52 -7.99
CA GLN A 86 12.95 -6.75 -8.71
C GLN A 86 11.76 -7.69 -8.87
N LEU A 87 10.94 -7.87 -7.83
CA LEU A 87 9.74 -8.71 -7.89
C LEU A 87 8.71 -8.17 -8.89
N VAL A 88 8.42 -6.86 -8.84
CA VAL A 88 7.49 -6.23 -9.80
C VAL A 88 8.03 -6.28 -11.23
N SER A 89 9.33 -6.07 -11.44
CA SER A 89 9.97 -6.22 -12.75
C SER A 89 9.85 -7.65 -13.28
N ARG A 90 9.97 -8.65 -12.40
CA ARG A 90 9.76 -10.07 -12.73
C ARG A 90 8.32 -10.32 -13.17
N ILE A 91 7.32 -9.79 -12.45
CA ILE A 91 5.91 -9.86 -12.83
C ILE A 91 5.70 -9.23 -14.20
N TYR A 92 6.16 -8.00 -14.38
CA TYR A 92 6.04 -7.27 -15.65
C TYR A 92 6.61 -8.07 -16.82
N THR A 93 7.83 -8.58 -16.68
CA THR A 93 8.49 -9.34 -17.72
C THR A 93 7.74 -10.61 -18.10
N GLN A 94 7.15 -11.30 -17.12
CA GLN A 94 6.39 -12.51 -17.35
C GLN A 94 5.02 -12.28 -17.98
N LEU A 95 4.41 -11.09 -17.76
CA LEU A 95 3.03 -10.81 -18.16
C LEU A 95 2.92 -9.87 -19.38
N LYS A 96 3.94 -9.06 -19.69
CA LYS A 96 3.88 -8.01 -20.74
C LYS A 96 3.49 -8.51 -22.13
N SER A 97 3.83 -9.75 -22.47
CA SER A 97 3.54 -10.35 -23.78
C SER A 97 2.44 -11.40 -23.71
N CYS A 98 1.74 -11.51 -22.57
CA CYS A 98 0.64 -12.46 -22.43
C CYS A 98 -0.62 -11.90 -23.06
N PRO A 99 -1.16 -12.56 -24.10
CA PRO A 99 -2.42 -12.15 -24.69
C PRO A 99 -3.56 -12.25 -23.68
N GLY A 100 -4.43 -11.23 -23.66
CA GLY A 100 -5.53 -11.13 -22.70
C GLY A 100 -5.16 -10.49 -21.37
N ILE A 101 -3.91 -10.03 -21.20
CA ILE A 101 -3.48 -9.26 -20.04
C ILE A 101 -3.12 -7.84 -20.48
N ARG A 102 -3.73 -6.84 -19.85
CA ARG A 102 -3.39 -5.43 -20.03
C ARG A 102 -2.67 -4.91 -18.79
N LEU A 103 -1.43 -4.46 -18.95
CA LEU A 103 -0.63 -3.83 -17.90
C LEU A 103 -0.74 -2.30 -18.00
N TYR A 104 -0.84 -1.62 -16.85
CA TYR A 104 -0.91 -0.16 -16.76
C TYR A 104 0.38 0.47 -16.23
N THR A 105 1.38 -0.35 -15.91
CA THR A 105 2.70 0.07 -15.45
C THR A 105 3.70 -0.08 -16.60
N THR A 106 4.63 0.87 -16.72
CA THR A 106 5.72 0.82 -17.70
C THR A 106 7.06 0.53 -17.02
N PRO A 107 8.09 0.03 -17.75
CA PRO A 107 9.41 -0.21 -17.18
C PRO A 107 10.04 1.05 -16.56
N GLN A 108 9.80 2.22 -17.15
CA GLN A 108 10.29 3.51 -16.64
C GLN A 108 9.66 3.84 -15.28
N LEU A 109 8.36 3.63 -15.13
CA LEU A 109 7.65 3.84 -13.87
C LEU A 109 8.13 2.90 -12.77
N LEU A 110 8.53 1.67 -13.10
CA LEU A 110 9.06 0.72 -12.12
C LEU A 110 10.37 1.19 -11.47
N GLN A 111 11.14 2.04 -12.14
CA GLN A 111 12.39 2.58 -11.59
C GLN A 111 12.18 3.77 -10.67
N THR A 112 11.16 4.58 -10.92
CA THR A 112 10.93 5.87 -10.24
C THR A 112 9.75 5.88 -9.29
N ALA A 113 8.74 5.04 -9.53
CA ALA A 113 7.53 4.94 -8.71
C ALA A 113 7.62 3.87 -7.61
N SER A 114 6.56 3.77 -6.83
CA SER A 114 6.40 2.66 -5.88
C SER A 114 6.32 1.32 -6.59
N PRO A 115 6.85 0.24 -6.01
CA PRO A 115 6.88 -1.10 -6.60
C PRO A 115 5.52 -1.79 -6.57
N VAL A 116 4.57 -1.27 -7.33
CA VAL A 116 3.22 -1.82 -7.52
C VAL A 116 2.94 -2.01 -9.01
N LEU A 117 2.11 -2.98 -9.35
CA LEU A 117 1.70 -3.22 -10.73
C LEU A 117 0.19 -3.38 -10.79
N SER A 118 -0.44 -2.60 -11.69
CA SER A 118 -1.87 -2.68 -11.99
C SER A 118 -2.08 -3.35 -13.34
N PHE A 119 -3.08 -4.23 -13.42
CA PHE A 119 -3.39 -4.98 -14.63
C PHE A 119 -4.88 -5.35 -14.69
N ASN A 120 -5.35 -5.72 -15.89
CA ASN A 120 -6.64 -6.36 -16.10
C ASN A 120 -6.47 -7.63 -16.94
N VAL A 121 -7.40 -8.56 -16.75
CA VAL A 121 -7.48 -9.81 -17.53
C VAL A 121 -8.75 -9.72 -18.38
N SER A 122 -8.62 -9.90 -19.69
CA SER A 122 -9.74 -9.86 -20.62
C SER A 122 -10.81 -10.89 -20.25
N GLY A 123 -12.07 -10.46 -20.31
CA GLY A 123 -13.22 -11.29 -19.97
C GLY A 123 -13.55 -11.35 -18.48
N TYR A 124 -12.81 -10.64 -17.64
CA TYR A 124 -13.09 -10.51 -16.20
C TYR A 124 -13.11 -9.04 -15.77
N THR A 125 -14.04 -8.69 -14.90
CA THR A 125 -13.91 -7.49 -14.09
C THR A 125 -12.72 -7.61 -13.13
N SER A 126 -12.26 -6.49 -12.57
CA SER A 126 -11.16 -6.53 -11.60
C SER A 126 -11.50 -7.34 -10.35
N GLU A 127 -12.78 -7.34 -9.93
CA GLU A 127 -13.28 -8.09 -8.78
C GLU A 127 -13.34 -9.60 -9.06
N GLU A 128 -13.85 -9.99 -10.22
CA GLU A 128 -13.89 -11.41 -10.62
C GLU A 128 -12.48 -12.00 -10.73
N ALA A 129 -11.55 -11.26 -11.34
CA ALA A 129 -10.16 -11.69 -11.43
C ALA A 129 -9.52 -11.84 -10.05
N ALA A 130 -9.74 -10.88 -9.15
CA ALA A 130 -9.25 -10.94 -7.77
C ALA A 130 -9.86 -12.13 -7.00
N ALA A 131 -11.17 -12.36 -7.10
CA ALA A 131 -11.84 -13.48 -6.46
C ALA A 131 -11.33 -14.85 -6.95
N ARG A 132 -10.94 -14.93 -8.23
CA ARG A 132 -10.33 -16.16 -8.77
C ARG A 132 -8.90 -16.36 -8.26
N LEU A 133 -8.12 -15.29 -8.14
CA LEU A 133 -6.77 -15.33 -7.56
C LEU A 133 -6.81 -15.76 -6.09
N ASP A 134 -7.79 -15.26 -5.33
CA ASP A 134 -7.98 -15.60 -3.92
C ASP A 134 -8.19 -17.11 -3.70
N ARG A 135 -8.88 -17.81 -4.61
CA ARG A 135 -9.05 -19.27 -4.58
C ARG A 135 -7.73 -20.05 -4.67
N PHE A 136 -6.65 -19.40 -5.10
CA PHE A 136 -5.29 -19.95 -5.15
C PHE A 136 -4.41 -19.42 -4.01
N GLY A 137 -5.01 -18.77 -2.99
CA GLY A 137 -4.30 -18.17 -1.88
C GLY A 137 -3.49 -16.92 -2.27
N ILE A 138 -3.85 -16.24 -3.35
CA ILE A 138 -3.15 -15.07 -3.87
C ILE A 138 -3.96 -13.82 -3.52
N ALA A 139 -3.51 -13.07 -2.53
CA ALA A 139 -4.10 -11.82 -2.10
C ALA A 139 -3.70 -10.66 -3.02
N VAL A 140 -4.67 -10.04 -3.66
CA VAL A 140 -4.53 -8.83 -4.48
C VAL A 140 -5.61 -7.81 -4.10
N ARG A 141 -5.54 -6.61 -4.62
CA ARG A 141 -6.60 -5.64 -4.45
C ARG A 141 -7.26 -5.31 -5.80
N ALA A 142 -8.60 -5.28 -5.82
CA ALA A 142 -9.39 -4.88 -6.99
C ALA A 142 -9.97 -3.47 -6.85
N ARG A 143 -10.57 -2.95 -7.93
CA ARG A 143 -11.31 -1.70 -8.07
C ARG A 143 -10.42 -0.45 -8.13
N LEU A 144 -10.85 0.65 -7.48
CA LEU A 144 -10.32 2.01 -7.72
C LEU A 144 -9.13 2.40 -6.81
N HIS A 145 -8.74 1.56 -5.87
CA HIS A 145 -7.57 1.78 -4.99
C HIS A 145 -7.53 3.15 -4.29
N CYS A 146 -8.68 3.77 -4.01
CA CYS A 146 -8.82 5.14 -3.50
C CYS A 146 -8.25 6.22 -4.44
N ALA A 147 -8.21 5.96 -5.76
CA ALA A 147 -7.61 6.83 -6.78
C ALA A 147 -8.53 7.02 -8.00
N PRO A 148 -9.77 7.51 -7.84
CA PRO A 148 -10.73 7.61 -8.94
C PRO A 148 -10.23 8.48 -10.10
N CYS A 149 -9.52 9.58 -9.81
CA CYS A 149 -8.96 10.45 -10.85
C CYS A 149 -7.92 9.74 -11.73
N ALA A 150 -7.08 8.88 -11.13
CA ALA A 150 -6.14 8.07 -11.91
C ALA A 150 -6.90 7.08 -12.82
N HIS A 151 -7.93 6.40 -12.31
CA HIS A 151 -8.74 5.50 -13.10
C HIS A 151 -9.50 6.20 -14.23
N GLN A 152 -9.96 7.43 -14.00
CA GLN A 152 -10.55 8.27 -15.05
C GLN A 152 -9.53 8.55 -16.16
N GLN A 153 -8.33 8.96 -15.81
CA GLN A 153 -7.27 9.27 -16.77
C GLN A 153 -6.82 8.03 -17.57
N PHE A 154 -6.74 6.87 -16.92
CA PHE A 154 -6.35 5.61 -17.58
C PHE A 154 -7.50 4.90 -18.30
N GLY A 155 -8.74 5.46 -18.26
CA GLY A 155 -9.92 4.86 -18.89
C GLY A 155 -10.29 3.50 -18.31
N THR A 156 -10.14 3.34 -17.01
CA THR A 156 -10.42 2.08 -16.29
C THR A 156 -11.63 2.16 -15.37
N LEU A 157 -12.41 3.24 -15.47
CA LEU A 157 -13.73 3.33 -14.84
C LEU A 157 -14.76 2.54 -15.63
N PRO A 158 -15.82 1.99 -15.00
CA PRO A 158 -16.04 1.94 -13.54
C PRO A 158 -15.34 0.78 -12.82
N ASP A 159 -14.83 -0.22 -13.54
CA ASP A 159 -14.39 -1.52 -12.97
C ASP A 159 -13.04 -1.47 -12.28
N GLY A 160 -12.25 -0.42 -12.54
CA GLY A 160 -10.92 -0.30 -11.96
C GLY A 160 -9.92 -1.32 -12.50
N THR A 161 -8.95 -1.69 -11.69
CA THR A 161 -7.90 -2.67 -12.04
C THR A 161 -7.64 -3.62 -10.89
N VAL A 162 -6.99 -4.74 -11.16
CA VAL A 162 -6.32 -5.55 -10.15
C VAL A 162 -4.94 -4.96 -9.88
N ARG A 163 -4.58 -4.78 -8.61
CA ARG A 163 -3.26 -4.32 -8.18
C ARG A 163 -2.54 -5.39 -7.38
N VAL A 164 -1.34 -5.73 -7.79
CA VAL A 164 -0.40 -6.55 -7.02
C VAL A 164 0.68 -5.65 -6.41
N SER A 165 0.99 -5.87 -5.14
CA SER A 165 1.92 -5.08 -4.34
C SER A 165 2.79 -6.01 -3.51
N PRO A 166 3.92 -6.49 -4.04
CA PRO A 166 4.87 -7.27 -3.27
C PRO A 166 5.40 -6.49 -2.07
N SER A 167 5.82 -7.19 -1.04
CA SER A 167 6.45 -6.63 0.15
C SER A 167 7.84 -7.22 0.37
N MET A 168 8.57 -6.75 1.36
CA MET A 168 9.86 -7.32 1.73
C MET A 168 9.80 -8.80 2.14
N PHE A 169 8.60 -9.33 2.41
CA PHE A 169 8.38 -10.74 2.76
C PHE A 169 7.97 -11.60 1.56
N THR A 170 7.66 -10.99 0.43
CA THR A 170 7.25 -11.72 -0.77
C THR A 170 8.45 -12.43 -1.40
N THR A 171 8.28 -13.71 -1.74
CA THR A 171 9.33 -14.50 -2.36
C THR A 171 9.23 -14.52 -3.89
N PRO A 172 10.33 -14.75 -4.63
CA PRO A 172 10.28 -14.95 -6.07
C PRO A 172 9.36 -16.11 -6.49
N GLN A 173 9.29 -17.17 -5.69
CA GLN A 173 8.41 -18.32 -5.94
C GLN A 173 6.93 -17.94 -5.87
N ALA A 174 6.54 -17.10 -4.88
CA ALA A 174 5.18 -16.58 -4.79
C ALA A 174 4.82 -15.72 -6.03
N VAL A 175 5.76 -14.94 -6.54
CA VAL A 175 5.60 -14.17 -7.78
C VAL A 175 5.41 -15.10 -8.99
N ASP A 176 6.19 -16.17 -9.10
CA ASP A 176 6.05 -17.14 -10.21
C ASP A 176 4.70 -17.86 -10.17
N GLN A 177 4.25 -18.26 -8.97
CA GLN A 177 2.92 -18.84 -8.78
C GLN A 177 1.83 -17.85 -9.20
N PHE A 178 1.90 -16.60 -8.75
CA PHE A 178 0.99 -15.52 -9.16
C PHE A 178 0.92 -15.41 -10.68
N CYS A 179 2.08 -15.27 -11.34
CA CYS A 179 2.14 -15.13 -12.80
C CYS A 179 1.56 -16.34 -13.52
N SER A 180 1.80 -17.55 -13.03
CA SER A 180 1.24 -18.78 -13.58
C SER A 180 -0.29 -18.79 -13.54
N VAL A 181 -0.87 -18.40 -12.40
CA VAL A 181 -2.33 -18.36 -12.23
C VAL A 181 -2.94 -17.27 -13.12
N VAL A 182 -2.35 -16.05 -13.17
CA VAL A 182 -2.83 -14.96 -14.04
C VAL A 182 -2.82 -15.37 -15.52
N LYS A 183 -1.77 -16.04 -15.98
CA LYS A 183 -1.69 -16.57 -17.35
C LYS A 183 -2.78 -17.60 -17.63
N ARG A 184 -3.07 -18.48 -16.68
CA ARG A 184 -4.15 -19.46 -16.80
C ARG A 184 -5.51 -18.78 -16.92
N LEU A 185 -5.82 -17.79 -16.09
CA LEU A 185 -7.06 -17.01 -16.18
C LEU A 185 -7.21 -16.36 -17.57
N ALA A 186 -6.16 -15.76 -18.10
CA ALA A 186 -6.16 -15.15 -19.43
C ALA A 186 -6.43 -16.15 -20.56
N GLN A 187 -6.12 -17.44 -20.37
CA GLN A 187 -6.36 -18.50 -21.34
C GLN A 187 -7.77 -19.08 -21.26
N GLU A 188 -8.41 -19.08 -20.08
CA GLU A 188 -9.76 -19.61 -19.88
C GLU A 188 -10.80 -18.95 -20.78
N HIS A 189 -10.72 -17.64 -21.01
CA HIS A 189 -11.61 -16.88 -21.88
C HIS A 189 -11.29 -16.98 -23.38
N ARG A 190 -10.24 -17.68 -23.75
CA ARG A 190 -9.85 -17.86 -25.15
C ARG A 190 -10.26 -19.20 -25.75
N ARG A 191 -10.78 -20.12 -24.94
CA ARG A 191 -11.36 -21.36 -25.45
C ARG A 191 -12.73 -21.05 -26.03
N PRO A 192 -12.96 -21.33 -27.34
CA PRO A 192 -14.25 -21.12 -27.99
C PRO A 192 -15.36 -21.94 -27.31
#